data_d9d6af061abd933b29d6516cf51d7058
#
_entry.id   d9d6af061abd933b29d6516cf51d7058
#
_cell.length_a   1.000
_cell.length_b   1.000
_cell.length_c   1.000
_cell.angle_alpha   90.00
_cell.angle_beta   90.00
_cell.angle_gamma   90.00
#
_symmetry.space_group_name_H-M   'P 1'
#
loop_
_entity.id
_entity.type
_entity.pdbx_description
1 polymer ?
#
loop_
_entity_poly.entity_id
_entity_poly.type
_entity_poly.pdbx_seq_one_letter_code
_entity_poly.pdbx_strand_id
1 'polypeptide(L)'
;MKRIVIIVEGQTEQEFISAVLAPYLYDHGITAVIPICIRTSSTGRGGFPNYEYLKNDAIRALSSIDPDLVVSMFVDYFRIPQKHMPGYNVWANEPNHFRQVEMMEAGISADIADRRFVPYIQMHEFEALLFSSDAGVKKYWPSEKCQKVDEIIAAFDNPECINTSPEGAPSKRLLGISPDYQKVLMEQHFLRHQVKV
;
A
#
# COMPACT_ATOMS: atom_id res chain seq x y z
N MET A 1 17.05 8.37 -16.53
CA MET A 1 15.61 8.02 -16.67
C MET A 1 15.12 7.49 -15.33
N LYS A 2 14.17 8.17 -14.69
CA LYS A 2 13.69 7.77 -13.35
C LYS A 2 12.92 6.45 -13.40
N ARG A 3 13.38 5.48 -12.66
CA ARG A 3 12.76 4.16 -12.53
C ARG A 3 12.42 3.88 -11.08
N ILE A 4 11.29 3.22 -10.83
CA ILE A 4 10.86 2.85 -9.48
C ILE A 4 10.67 1.35 -9.41
N VAL A 5 11.28 0.72 -8.43
CA VAL A 5 10.97 -0.64 -7.97
C VAL A 5 10.15 -0.53 -6.70
N ILE A 6 8.99 -1.18 -6.64
CA ILE A 6 8.12 -1.16 -5.46
C ILE A 6 7.98 -2.59 -4.94
N ILE A 7 8.47 -2.83 -3.74
CA ILE A 7 8.38 -4.12 -3.06
C ILE A 7 7.02 -4.19 -2.37
N VAL A 8 6.22 -5.19 -2.71
CA VAL A 8 4.85 -5.36 -2.22
C VAL A 8 4.67 -6.66 -1.47
N GLU A 9 3.68 -6.71 -0.59
CA GLU A 9 3.39 -7.92 0.18
C GLU A 9 2.83 -9.04 -0.70
N GLY A 10 1.91 -8.72 -1.61
CA GLY A 10 1.20 -9.72 -2.37
C GLY A 10 0.79 -9.31 -3.78
N GLN A 11 0.03 -10.20 -4.40
CA GLN A 11 -0.41 -10.05 -5.79
C GLN A 11 -1.40 -8.89 -5.97
N THR A 12 -2.24 -8.63 -4.98
CA THR A 12 -3.22 -7.52 -5.03
C THR A 12 -2.53 -6.17 -5.14
N GLU A 13 -1.55 -5.91 -4.28
CA GLU A 13 -0.75 -4.69 -4.29
C GLU A 13 0.05 -4.59 -5.60
N GLN A 14 0.60 -5.72 -6.09
CA GLN A 14 1.31 -5.77 -7.37
C GLN A 14 0.41 -5.37 -8.55
N GLU A 15 -0.83 -5.86 -8.56
CA GLU A 15 -1.80 -5.53 -9.59
C GLU A 15 -2.24 -4.06 -9.51
N PHE A 16 -2.48 -3.53 -8.30
CA PHE A 16 -2.75 -2.11 -8.09
C PHE A 16 -1.62 -1.22 -8.62
N ILE A 17 -0.39 -1.51 -8.24
CA ILE A 17 0.78 -0.76 -8.72
C ILE A 17 0.81 -0.77 -10.25
N SER A 18 0.63 -1.94 -10.87
CA SER A 18 0.70 -2.09 -12.33
C SER A 18 -0.45 -1.41 -13.07
N ALA A 19 -1.65 -1.52 -12.52
CA ALA A 19 -2.86 -1.10 -13.22
C ALA A 19 -3.25 0.37 -12.97
N VAL A 20 -2.84 0.92 -11.83
CA VAL A 20 -3.29 2.24 -11.36
C VAL A 20 -2.11 3.19 -11.14
N LEU A 21 -1.17 2.83 -10.26
CA LEU A 21 -0.11 3.73 -9.87
C LEU A 21 0.93 3.93 -10.99
N ALA A 22 1.29 2.88 -11.73
CA ALA A 22 2.27 2.97 -12.80
C ALA A 22 1.83 3.91 -13.94
N PRO A 23 0.61 3.83 -14.50
CA PRO A 23 0.12 4.81 -15.48
C PRO A 23 0.19 6.24 -14.97
N TYR A 24 -0.25 6.50 -13.73
CA TYR A 24 -0.16 7.82 -13.12
C TYR A 24 1.28 8.32 -13.05
N LEU A 25 2.21 7.49 -12.60
CA LEU A 25 3.63 7.85 -12.50
C LEU A 25 4.29 8.08 -13.87
N TYR A 26 3.86 7.36 -14.90
CA TYR A 26 4.32 7.58 -16.28
C TYR A 26 3.95 8.98 -16.77
N ASP A 27 2.74 9.44 -16.49
CA ASP A 27 2.29 10.79 -16.82
C ASP A 27 3.07 11.88 -16.05
N HIS A 28 3.74 11.50 -14.94
CA HIS A 28 4.59 12.38 -14.12
C HIS A 28 6.10 12.19 -14.37
N GLY A 29 6.47 11.59 -15.50
CA GLY A 29 7.86 11.52 -15.96
C GLY A 29 8.68 10.35 -15.41
N ILE A 30 8.04 9.39 -14.76
CA ILE A 30 8.66 8.10 -14.44
C ILE A 30 8.64 7.22 -15.68
N THR A 31 9.74 6.56 -15.99
CA THR A 31 9.87 5.78 -17.22
C THR A 31 9.65 4.29 -17.05
N ALA A 32 9.77 3.79 -15.83
CA ALA A 32 9.45 2.40 -15.50
C ALA A 32 9.03 2.26 -14.03
N VAL A 33 7.96 1.51 -13.80
CA VAL A 33 7.49 1.13 -12.46
C VAL A 33 7.41 -0.39 -12.41
N ILE A 34 8.14 -0.99 -11.48
CA ILE A 34 8.35 -2.44 -11.40
C ILE A 34 7.92 -2.92 -10.00
N PRO A 35 6.69 -3.42 -9.85
CA PRO A 35 6.27 -4.03 -8.60
C PRO A 35 6.87 -5.44 -8.49
N ILE A 36 7.39 -5.78 -7.31
CA ILE A 36 7.92 -7.10 -6.99
C ILE A 36 7.34 -7.59 -5.67
N CYS A 37 6.76 -8.80 -5.66
CA CYS A 37 6.32 -9.43 -4.40
C CYS A 37 7.53 -9.88 -3.59
N ILE A 38 7.46 -9.69 -2.26
CA ILE A 38 8.48 -10.16 -1.31
C ILE A 38 8.76 -11.64 -1.56
N ARG A 39 10.03 -11.98 -1.68
CA ARG A 39 10.49 -13.35 -1.90
C ARG A 39 10.69 -14.07 -0.58
N THR A 40 9.75 -14.90 -0.20
CA THR A 40 9.74 -15.62 1.08
C THR A 40 10.48 -16.97 1.07
N SER A 41 10.81 -17.48 -0.13
CA SER A 41 11.64 -18.70 -0.34
C SER A 41 12.23 -18.70 -1.74
N SER A 42 12.98 -19.76 -2.11
CA SER A 42 13.51 -19.90 -3.47
C SER A 42 12.42 -19.97 -4.54
N THR A 43 11.24 -20.47 -4.19
CA THR A 43 10.09 -20.65 -5.10
C THR A 43 8.85 -19.85 -4.66
N GLY A 44 8.74 -19.49 -3.37
CA GLY A 44 7.60 -18.78 -2.79
C GLY A 44 7.76 -17.26 -2.87
N ARG A 45 6.66 -16.59 -3.19
CA ARG A 45 6.54 -15.13 -3.18
C ARG A 45 5.23 -14.73 -2.53
N GLY A 46 5.24 -13.54 -1.90
CA GLY A 46 4.08 -12.98 -1.22
C GLY A 46 4.02 -13.32 0.27
N GLY A 47 3.30 -12.48 1.00
CA GLY A 47 3.31 -12.42 2.46
C GLY A 47 4.52 -11.65 3.01
N PHE A 48 4.40 -11.22 4.27
CA PHE A 48 5.46 -10.48 4.96
C PHE A 48 5.79 -11.14 6.33
N PRO A 49 6.36 -12.35 6.34
CA PRO A 49 6.59 -13.08 7.59
C PRO A 49 7.75 -12.53 8.42
N ASN A 50 8.72 -11.84 7.79
CA ASN A 50 9.89 -11.30 8.46
C ASN A 50 10.48 -10.14 7.64
N TYR A 51 10.99 -9.11 8.32
CA TYR A 51 11.64 -7.94 7.72
C TYR A 51 12.85 -8.30 6.85
N GLU A 52 13.62 -9.32 7.21
CA GLU A 52 14.81 -9.72 6.46
C GLU A 52 14.52 -10.06 4.98
N TYR A 53 13.34 -10.60 4.68
CA TYR A 53 12.97 -10.88 3.30
C TYR A 53 12.81 -9.59 2.47
N LEU A 54 12.12 -8.60 3.04
CA LEU A 54 11.97 -7.27 2.43
C LEU A 54 13.34 -6.61 2.26
N LYS A 55 14.16 -6.60 3.30
CA LYS A 55 15.51 -6.02 3.29
C LYS A 55 16.38 -6.65 2.19
N ASN A 56 16.37 -7.98 2.07
CA ASN A 56 17.12 -8.67 1.04
C ASN A 56 16.67 -8.31 -0.39
N ASP A 57 15.37 -8.16 -0.61
CA ASP A 57 14.85 -7.75 -1.91
C ASP A 57 15.16 -6.27 -2.20
N ALA A 58 15.12 -5.39 -1.19
CA ALA A 58 15.52 -4.00 -1.30
C ALA A 58 17.03 -3.88 -1.65
N ILE A 59 17.90 -4.54 -0.92
CA ILE A 59 19.35 -4.55 -1.18
C ILE A 59 19.64 -5.09 -2.59
N ARG A 60 18.95 -6.15 -3.02
CA ARG A 60 19.10 -6.71 -4.37
C ARG A 60 18.68 -5.68 -5.44
N ALA A 61 17.57 -4.98 -5.26
CA ALA A 61 17.15 -3.93 -6.19
C ALA A 61 18.14 -2.77 -6.21
N LEU A 62 18.63 -2.35 -5.05
CA LEU A 62 19.61 -1.28 -4.87
C LEU A 62 21.02 -1.62 -5.36
N SER A 63 21.33 -2.91 -5.60
CA SER A 63 22.62 -3.31 -6.20
C SER A 63 22.81 -2.78 -7.64
N SER A 64 21.75 -2.29 -8.27
CA SER A 64 21.84 -1.55 -9.54
C SER A 64 22.68 -0.29 -9.37
N ILE A 65 23.56 -0.05 -10.34
CA ILE A 65 24.39 1.18 -10.42
C ILE A 65 23.63 2.39 -10.96
N ASP A 66 22.36 2.23 -11.33
CA ASP A 66 21.52 3.30 -11.87
C ASP A 66 21.24 4.37 -10.80
N PRO A 67 21.74 5.60 -10.95
CA PRO A 67 21.54 6.65 -9.96
C PRO A 67 20.11 7.20 -9.95
N ASP A 68 19.36 6.98 -11.03
CA ASP A 68 17.97 7.42 -11.19
C ASP A 68 16.95 6.37 -10.68
N LEU A 69 17.45 5.22 -10.18
CA LEU A 69 16.61 4.21 -9.56
C LEU A 69 16.13 4.67 -8.19
N VAL A 70 14.83 4.55 -7.94
CA VAL A 70 14.23 4.60 -6.60
C VAL A 70 13.70 3.22 -6.26
N VAL A 71 13.94 2.78 -5.04
CA VAL A 71 13.35 1.55 -4.48
C VAL A 71 12.42 1.95 -3.36
N SER A 72 11.21 1.45 -3.37
CA SER A 72 10.21 1.68 -2.34
C SER A 72 9.62 0.37 -1.86
N MET A 73 8.86 0.42 -0.79
CA MET A 73 8.00 -0.66 -0.33
C MET A 73 6.56 -0.16 -0.21
N PHE A 74 5.59 -1.06 -0.36
CA PHE A 74 4.18 -0.81 -0.15
C PHE A 74 3.58 -2.02 0.57
N VAL A 75 3.39 -1.90 1.88
CA VAL A 75 2.93 -2.96 2.77
C VAL A 75 1.92 -2.41 3.77
N ASP A 76 0.98 -3.24 4.20
CA ASP A 76 -0.04 -2.85 5.17
C ASP A 76 0.50 -2.87 6.60
N TYR A 77 0.29 -1.78 7.36
CA TYR A 77 0.73 -1.65 8.75
C TYR A 77 0.30 -2.83 9.64
N PHE A 78 -0.95 -3.28 9.52
CA PHE A 78 -1.48 -4.35 10.39
C PHE A 78 -0.92 -5.75 10.09
N ARG A 79 -0.28 -5.94 8.96
CA ARG A 79 0.33 -7.22 8.55
C ARG A 79 1.82 -7.28 8.79
N ILE A 80 2.43 -6.17 9.22
CA ILE A 80 3.86 -6.09 9.47
C ILE A 80 4.21 -6.98 10.66
N PRO A 81 5.27 -7.81 10.56
CA PRO A 81 5.80 -8.58 11.69
C PRO A 81 6.56 -7.65 12.65
N GLN A 82 5.83 -6.84 13.41
CA GLN A 82 6.33 -5.70 14.18
C GLN A 82 7.61 -5.98 14.98
N LYS A 83 7.67 -7.11 15.68
CA LYS A 83 8.84 -7.48 16.51
C LYS A 83 10.14 -7.68 15.72
N HIS A 84 10.04 -7.88 14.41
CA HIS A 84 11.19 -8.07 13.52
C HIS A 84 11.59 -6.79 12.78
N MET A 85 10.84 -5.70 13.01
CA MET A 85 11.11 -4.43 12.33
C MET A 85 12.23 -3.64 13.03
N PRO A 86 13.03 -2.87 12.26
CA PRO A 86 14.06 -2.00 12.82
C PRO A 86 13.48 -1.01 13.83
N GLY A 87 14.19 -0.82 14.93
CA GLY A 87 13.81 0.15 15.95
C GLY A 87 12.58 -0.24 16.80
N TYR A 88 12.14 -1.51 16.78
CA TYR A 88 10.95 -1.96 17.51
C TYR A 88 10.88 -1.44 18.96
N ASN A 89 11.97 -1.53 19.72
CA ASN A 89 12.01 -1.09 21.11
C ASN A 89 11.80 0.43 21.29
N VAL A 90 11.95 1.22 20.23
CA VAL A 90 11.81 2.68 20.25
C VAL A 90 10.35 3.07 20.01
N TRP A 91 9.70 2.45 19.02
CA TRP A 91 8.37 2.84 18.57
C TRP A 91 7.23 1.95 19.08
N ALA A 92 7.52 0.76 19.62
CA ALA A 92 6.50 -0.22 20.03
C ALA A 92 5.50 0.31 21.09
N ASN A 93 5.91 1.30 21.88
CA ASN A 93 5.06 1.92 22.91
C ASN A 93 4.47 3.28 22.48
N GLU A 94 4.65 3.68 21.22
CA GLU A 94 4.04 4.91 20.71
C GLU A 94 2.52 4.70 20.56
N PRO A 95 1.67 5.45 21.26
CA PRO A 95 0.22 5.27 21.23
C PRO A 95 -0.43 5.79 19.94
N ASN A 96 0.23 6.71 19.25
CA ASN A 96 -0.26 7.25 18.00
C ASN A 96 0.26 6.41 16.82
N HIS A 97 -0.64 5.66 16.17
CA HIS A 97 -0.27 4.76 15.08
C HIS A 97 0.36 5.48 13.87
N PHE A 98 -0.06 6.70 13.55
CA PHE A 98 0.57 7.48 12.47
C PHE A 98 2.04 7.78 12.80
N ARG A 99 2.29 8.24 14.03
CA ARG A 99 3.65 8.49 14.49
C ARG A 99 4.47 7.20 14.58
N GLN A 100 3.83 6.12 14.98
CA GLN A 100 4.47 4.79 15.00
C GLN A 100 4.94 4.37 13.60
N VAL A 101 4.11 4.57 12.57
CA VAL A 101 4.47 4.31 11.17
C VAL A 101 5.63 5.20 10.72
N GLU A 102 5.60 6.49 11.00
CA GLU A 102 6.70 7.40 10.69
C GLU A 102 8.03 6.92 11.32
N MET A 103 7.99 6.49 12.58
CA MET A 103 9.16 5.96 13.27
C MET A 103 9.65 4.62 12.68
N MET A 104 8.73 3.75 12.24
CA MET A 104 9.05 2.50 11.55
C MET A 104 9.72 2.79 10.21
N GLU A 105 9.17 3.67 9.40
CA GLU A 105 9.74 4.09 8.11
C GLU A 105 11.13 4.69 8.28
N ALA A 106 11.30 5.56 9.29
CA ALA A 106 12.61 6.10 9.63
C ALA A 106 13.62 5.02 10.04
N GLY A 107 13.19 4.04 10.84
CA GLY A 107 14.00 2.89 11.25
C GLY A 107 14.42 2.03 10.05
N ILE A 108 13.50 1.74 9.14
CA ILE A 108 13.77 0.97 7.92
C ILE A 108 14.74 1.73 7.01
N SER A 109 14.52 3.03 6.83
CA SER A 109 15.40 3.88 6.02
C SER A 109 16.82 3.91 6.57
N ALA A 110 16.96 4.03 7.90
CA ALA A 110 18.27 4.01 8.56
C ALA A 110 18.98 2.64 8.45
N ASP A 111 18.22 1.53 8.53
CA ASP A 111 18.79 0.18 8.45
C ASP A 111 19.22 -0.20 7.02
N ILE A 112 18.48 0.22 6.00
CA ILE A 112 18.86 0.01 4.58
C ILE A 112 19.98 0.96 4.17
N ALA A 113 20.01 2.18 4.70
CA ALA A 113 21.08 3.17 4.56
C ALA A 113 21.45 3.51 3.10
N ASP A 114 20.50 3.50 2.18
CA ASP A 114 20.66 3.95 0.79
C ASP A 114 19.65 5.07 0.48
N ARG A 115 20.13 6.23 0.02
CA ARG A 115 19.31 7.42 -0.29
C ARG A 115 18.26 7.17 -1.38
N ARG A 116 18.39 6.12 -2.15
CA ARG A 116 17.45 5.72 -3.20
C ARG A 116 16.29 4.88 -2.66
N PHE A 117 16.36 4.51 -1.38
CA PHE A 117 15.27 3.76 -0.73
C PHE A 117 14.30 4.71 -0.04
N VAL A 118 13.03 4.59 -0.37
CA VAL A 118 11.93 5.37 0.20
C VAL A 118 10.91 4.40 0.76
N PRO A 119 10.89 4.13 2.08
CA PRO A 119 9.89 3.27 2.68
C PRO A 119 8.51 3.93 2.63
N TYR A 120 7.48 3.11 2.44
CA TYR A 120 6.09 3.51 2.58
C TYR A 120 5.28 2.37 3.21
N ILE A 121 4.62 2.66 4.30
CA ILE A 121 3.73 1.75 5.02
C ILE A 121 2.31 2.29 4.92
N GLN A 122 1.42 1.57 4.27
CA GLN A 122 0.01 1.89 4.22
C GLN A 122 -0.61 1.71 5.61
N MET A 123 -1.18 2.76 6.19
CA MET A 123 -1.67 2.77 7.57
C MET A 123 -2.72 1.69 7.83
N HIS A 124 -3.59 1.46 6.87
CA HIS A 124 -4.65 0.46 6.94
C HIS A 124 -4.61 -0.47 5.74
N GLU A 125 -5.66 -1.25 5.58
CA GLU A 125 -5.81 -2.07 4.38
C GLU A 125 -5.79 -1.18 3.13
N PHE A 126 -5.21 -1.69 2.08
CA PHE A 126 -5.17 -1.08 0.77
C PHE A 126 -6.55 -0.59 0.29
N GLU A 127 -7.62 -1.29 0.68
CA GLU A 127 -8.99 -0.92 0.39
C GLU A 127 -9.39 0.46 0.94
N ALA A 128 -8.66 1.03 1.90
CA ALA A 128 -8.89 2.39 2.35
C ALA A 128 -8.76 3.41 1.20
N LEU A 129 -7.89 3.15 0.23
CA LEU A 129 -7.72 4.01 -0.95
C LEU A 129 -8.99 4.11 -1.80
N LEU A 130 -9.88 3.11 -1.75
CA LEU A 130 -11.17 3.14 -2.46
C LEU A 130 -12.13 4.19 -1.91
N PHE A 131 -11.91 4.64 -0.69
CA PHE A 131 -12.69 5.70 -0.05
C PHE A 131 -12.05 7.10 -0.22
N SER A 132 -10.97 7.23 -1.00
CA SER A 132 -10.37 8.54 -1.29
C SER A 132 -11.30 9.41 -2.17
N SER A 133 -12.16 8.78 -2.97
CA SER A 133 -13.14 9.43 -3.83
C SER A 133 -14.25 8.45 -4.20
N ASP A 134 -15.44 8.97 -4.40
CA ASP A 134 -16.61 8.22 -4.89
C ASP A 134 -16.63 7.99 -6.41
N ALA A 135 -15.76 8.68 -7.15
CA ALA A 135 -15.77 8.69 -8.62
C ALA A 135 -15.63 7.29 -9.25
N GLY A 136 -14.80 6.44 -8.63
CA GLY A 136 -14.61 5.06 -9.08
C GLY A 136 -15.87 4.21 -8.85
N VAL A 137 -16.44 4.28 -7.65
CA VAL A 137 -17.63 3.49 -7.31
C VAL A 137 -18.87 3.93 -8.09
N LYS A 138 -19.06 5.25 -8.31
CA LYS A 138 -20.19 5.78 -9.10
C LYS A 138 -20.28 5.27 -10.53
N LYS A 139 -19.17 4.83 -11.08
CA LYS A 139 -19.15 4.27 -12.44
C LYS A 139 -19.65 2.83 -12.51
N TYR A 140 -19.49 2.06 -11.44
CA TYR A 140 -19.70 0.61 -11.48
C TYR A 140 -20.81 0.13 -10.54
N TRP A 141 -21.18 0.94 -9.55
CA TRP A 141 -22.20 0.59 -8.58
C TRP A 141 -23.46 1.41 -8.76
N PRO A 142 -24.64 0.81 -8.47
CA PRO A 142 -25.90 1.54 -8.47
C PRO A 142 -25.91 2.60 -7.38
N SER A 143 -26.72 3.65 -7.59
CA SER A 143 -26.79 4.84 -6.72
C SER A 143 -26.95 4.53 -5.24
N GLU A 144 -27.73 3.49 -4.90
CA GLU A 144 -27.94 3.06 -3.51
C GLU A 144 -26.65 2.60 -2.83
N LYS A 145 -25.79 1.86 -3.55
CA LYS A 145 -24.47 1.43 -3.02
C LYS A 145 -23.52 2.62 -2.94
N CYS A 146 -23.56 3.51 -3.92
CA CYS A 146 -22.74 4.74 -3.93
C CYS A 146 -23.05 5.62 -2.72
N GLN A 147 -24.33 5.79 -2.38
CA GLN A 147 -24.73 6.58 -1.21
C GLN A 147 -24.12 6.06 0.09
N LYS A 148 -24.05 4.73 0.27
CA LYS A 148 -23.42 4.14 1.45
C LYS A 148 -21.90 4.39 1.49
N VAL A 149 -21.25 4.45 0.34
CA VAL A 149 -19.82 4.84 0.24
C VAL A 149 -19.65 6.30 0.60
N ASP A 150 -20.52 7.19 0.07
CA ASP A 150 -20.50 8.62 0.38
C ASP A 150 -20.70 8.88 1.88
N GLU A 151 -21.59 8.12 2.53
CA GLU A 151 -21.80 8.17 3.99
C GLU A 151 -20.54 7.77 4.78
N ILE A 152 -19.80 6.75 4.31
CA ILE A 152 -18.53 6.37 4.92
C ILE A 152 -17.49 7.45 4.72
N ILE A 153 -17.31 7.96 3.50
CA ILE A 153 -16.35 9.04 3.21
C ILE A 153 -16.63 10.25 4.09
N ALA A 154 -17.91 10.66 4.21
CA ALA A 154 -18.31 11.81 5.02
C ALA A 154 -18.12 11.62 6.53
N ALA A 155 -18.02 10.38 7.01
CA ALA A 155 -17.88 10.07 8.43
C ALA A 155 -16.41 10.13 8.94
N PHE A 156 -15.43 10.26 8.04
CA PHE A 156 -14.01 10.26 8.39
C PHE A 156 -13.26 11.42 7.71
N ASP A 157 -12.30 12.02 8.40
CA ASP A 157 -11.51 13.15 7.89
C ASP A 157 -10.64 12.77 6.68
N ASN A 158 -10.18 11.53 6.65
CA ASN A 158 -9.47 10.96 5.50
C ASN A 158 -9.63 9.42 5.47
N PRO A 159 -9.36 8.78 4.32
CA PRO A 159 -9.49 7.32 4.18
C PRO A 159 -8.64 6.52 5.16
N GLU A 160 -7.50 7.04 5.56
CA GLU A 160 -6.60 6.38 6.51
C GLU A 160 -7.11 6.38 7.95
N CYS A 161 -8.20 7.09 8.23
CA CYS A 161 -8.92 7.02 9.51
C CYS A 161 -10.00 5.94 9.52
N ILE A 162 -10.29 5.29 8.39
CA ILE A 162 -11.36 4.27 8.25
C ILE A 162 -10.87 2.92 8.76
N ASN A 163 -10.53 2.80 10.02
CA ASN A 163 -10.31 1.49 10.64
C ASN A 163 -10.12 1.62 12.15
N THR A 164 -11.21 1.74 12.86
CA THR A 164 -11.18 1.84 14.33
C THR A 164 -11.40 0.49 15.02
N SER A 165 -11.77 -0.56 14.27
CA SER A 165 -12.00 -1.92 14.78
C SER A 165 -11.86 -2.95 13.66
N PRO A 166 -11.65 -4.25 13.98
CA PRO A 166 -11.62 -5.31 12.98
C PRO A 166 -12.89 -5.40 12.12
N GLU A 167 -14.04 -5.06 12.70
CA GLU A 167 -15.34 -5.03 12.00
C GLU A 167 -15.48 -3.79 11.11
N GLY A 168 -14.79 -2.71 11.47
CA GLY A 168 -14.77 -1.43 10.77
C GLY A 168 -13.72 -1.34 9.66
N ALA A 169 -12.99 -2.42 9.40
CA ALA A 169 -11.95 -2.45 8.37
C ALA A 169 -12.52 -2.09 6.98
N PRO A 170 -11.77 -1.37 6.12
CA PRO A 170 -12.21 -0.96 4.79
C PRO A 170 -12.79 -2.11 3.96
N SER A 171 -12.13 -3.26 3.91
CA SER A 171 -12.61 -4.45 3.21
C SER A 171 -13.95 -4.95 3.74
N LYS A 172 -14.16 -4.91 5.05
CA LYS A 172 -15.44 -5.32 5.69
C LYS A 172 -16.57 -4.38 5.36
N ARG A 173 -16.30 -3.07 5.29
CA ARG A 173 -17.28 -2.06 4.88
C ARG A 173 -17.71 -2.27 3.44
N LEU A 174 -16.77 -2.53 2.53
CA LEU A 174 -17.08 -2.83 1.13
C LEU A 174 -17.91 -4.09 0.99
N LEU A 175 -17.56 -5.17 1.70
CA LEU A 175 -18.36 -6.41 1.74
C LEU A 175 -19.75 -6.19 2.33
N GLY A 176 -19.91 -5.32 3.32
CA GLY A 176 -21.20 -4.93 3.88
C GLY A 176 -22.09 -4.16 2.91
N ILE A 177 -21.50 -3.39 2.00
CA ILE A 177 -22.22 -2.68 0.93
C ILE A 177 -22.53 -3.63 -0.24
N SER A 178 -21.60 -4.49 -0.60
CA SER A 178 -21.68 -5.40 -1.74
C SER A 178 -21.06 -6.75 -1.36
N PRO A 179 -21.89 -7.73 -0.96
CA PRO A 179 -21.40 -9.07 -0.59
C PRO A 179 -20.65 -9.81 -1.71
N ASP A 180 -20.90 -9.40 -2.94
CA ASP A 180 -20.22 -9.88 -4.17
C ASP A 180 -18.94 -9.08 -4.50
N TYR A 181 -18.48 -8.20 -3.61
CA TYR A 181 -17.24 -7.46 -3.77
C TYR A 181 -16.06 -8.42 -3.95
N GLN A 182 -15.39 -8.29 -5.10
CA GLN A 182 -14.17 -9.04 -5.40
C GLN A 182 -12.99 -8.09 -5.41
N LYS A 183 -12.08 -8.26 -4.46
CA LYS A 183 -10.93 -7.41 -4.18
C LYS A 183 -10.18 -7.03 -5.47
N VAL A 184 -9.72 -7.99 -6.22
CA VAL A 184 -8.84 -7.76 -7.39
C VAL A 184 -9.54 -7.06 -8.56
N LEU A 185 -10.75 -7.47 -8.91
CA LEU A 185 -11.45 -6.95 -10.10
C LEU A 185 -12.02 -5.54 -9.90
N MET A 186 -12.57 -5.27 -8.71
CA MET A 186 -13.23 -4.02 -8.41
C MET A 186 -12.23 -2.90 -8.10
N GLU A 187 -11.13 -3.22 -7.43
CA GLU A 187 -10.08 -2.26 -7.12
C GLU A 187 -9.43 -1.69 -8.36
N GLN A 188 -9.08 -2.53 -9.33
CA GLN A 188 -8.53 -2.08 -10.60
C GLN A 188 -9.49 -1.13 -11.34
N HIS A 189 -10.79 -1.37 -11.25
CA HIS A 189 -11.79 -0.55 -11.92
C HIS A 189 -12.04 0.77 -11.18
N PHE A 190 -12.12 0.75 -9.86
CA PHE A 190 -12.40 1.95 -9.07
C PHE A 190 -11.23 2.93 -9.07
N LEU A 191 -10.02 2.46 -8.80
CA LEU A 191 -8.86 3.31 -8.65
C LEU A 191 -8.36 3.94 -9.96
N ARG A 192 -8.54 3.28 -11.11
CA ARG A 192 -8.24 3.89 -12.44
C ARG A 192 -8.99 5.19 -12.71
N HIS A 193 -10.11 5.42 -12.02
CA HIS A 193 -10.92 6.62 -12.19
C HIS A 193 -10.73 7.65 -11.08
N GLN A 194 -10.09 7.26 -9.96
CA GLN A 194 -9.78 8.17 -8.86
C GLN A 194 -8.51 8.97 -9.11
N VAL A 195 -7.55 8.43 -9.86
CA VAL A 195 -6.23 9.05 -10.14
C VAL A 195 -6.29 10.09 -11.27
N LYS A 196 -7.45 10.39 -11.83
CA LYS A 196 -7.65 11.52 -12.73
C LYS A 196 -8.02 12.78 -11.93
N VAL A 197 -7.04 13.37 -11.28
CA VAL A 197 -7.13 14.74 -10.75
C VAL A 197 -6.14 15.62 -11.49
#